data_0809a11e4c300903eaa1155834b70619
#
_entry.id   0809a11e4c300903eaa1155834b70619
#
_cell.length_a   1.000
_cell.length_b   1.000
_cell.length_c   1.000
_cell.angle_alpha   90.00
_cell.angle_beta   90.00
_cell.angle_gamma   90.00
#
_symmetry.space_group_name_H-M   'P 1'
#
loop_
_entity.id
_entity.type
_entity.pdbx_description
1 polymer ?
#
loop_
_entity_poly.entity_id
_entity_poly.type
_entity_poly.pdbx_seq_one_letter_code
_entity_poly.pdbx_strand_id
1 'polypeptide(L)'
;KITEKTGAILATHLFGQPCPIRELADLTRQRNIRLLEDCAHACGVRVDGQPVGSFGDIGIFSFAEGKNMPCFGGGAIATSDAEISQRAVDILSESPMPTQNAITKNAFSIWLKWLLPRPFIFGMTAYPALRLKLLLGQPLMDSAVGDELLEDFKKSNPRVHGMSNLQAAVGLLQLKHIDEFNEGARRN
;
A
#
# COMPACT_ATOMS: atom_id res chain seq x y z
N LYS A 1 0.83 -26.58 2.48
CA LYS A 1 0.73 -27.74 3.40
C LYS A 1 0.67 -27.20 4.82
N ILE A 2 -0.41 -27.47 5.54
CA ILE A 2 -0.54 -27.11 6.96
C ILE A 2 -0.01 -28.28 7.79
N THR A 3 0.80 -27.96 8.79
CA THR A 3 1.35 -28.93 9.75
C THR A 3 1.10 -28.41 11.17
N GLU A 4 1.41 -29.23 12.18
CA GLU A 4 1.34 -28.83 13.60
C GLU A 4 2.23 -27.64 13.97
N LYS A 5 3.22 -27.33 13.11
CA LYS A 5 4.11 -26.15 13.27
C LYS A 5 3.56 -24.89 12.63
N THR A 6 2.42 -24.94 11.94
CA THR A 6 1.83 -23.80 11.26
C THR A 6 1.08 -22.93 12.26
N GLY A 7 1.62 -21.77 12.60
CA GLY A 7 1.02 -20.84 13.54
C GLY A 7 0.09 -19.81 12.88
N ALA A 8 0.36 -19.46 11.61
CA ALA A 8 -0.43 -18.47 10.88
C ALA A 8 -0.43 -18.76 9.37
N ILE A 9 -1.45 -18.25 8.69
CA ILE A 9 -1.55 -18.19 7.23
C ILE A 9 -1.67 -16.73 6.82
N LEU A 10 -0.85 -16.30 5.87
CA LEU A 10 -0.98 -15.00 5.20
C LEU A 10 -1.68 -15.21 3.85
N ALA A 11 -2.89 -14.68 3.74
CA ALA A 11 -3.71 -14.74 2.53
C ALA A 11 -3.56 -13.41 1.77
N THR A 12 -3.02 -13.44 0.56
CA THR A 12 -2.81 -12.24 -0.25
C THR A 12 -3.90 -12.08 -1.31
N HIS A 13 -4.54 -10.90 -1.33
CA HIS A 13 -5.47 -10.47 -2.37
C HIS A 13 -4.69 -9.68 -3.43
N LEU A 14 -4.53 -10.23 -4.64
CA LEU A 14 -3.71 -9.63 -5.69
C LEU A 14 -4.54 -8.85 -6.71
N PHE A 15 -4.08 -7.63 -7.04
CA PHE A 15 -4.66 -6.80 -8.12
C PHE A 15 -6.19 -6.63 -8.02
N GLY A 16 -6.71 -6.48 -6.80
CA GLY A 16 -8.15 -6.34 -6.57
C GLY A 16 -8.93 -7.66 -6.69
N GLN A 17 -8.26 -8.79 -6.91
CA GLN A 17 -8.87 -10.11 -6.95
C GLN A 17 -8.73 -10.77 -5.56
N PRO A 18 -9.83 -11.09 -4.88
CA PRO A 18 -9.77 -11.79 -3.62
C PRO A 18 -9.32 -13.24 -3.84
N CYS A 19 -8.44 -13.73 -2.96
CA CYS A 19 -8.18 -15.16 -2.86
C CYS A 19 -9.45 -15.88 -2.31
N PRO A 20 -9.53 -17.21 -2.28
CA PRO A 20 -10.65 -17.96 -1.70
C PRO A 20 -10.70 -17.81 -0.17
N ILE A 21 -10.94 -16.57 0.27
CA ILE A 21 -10.77 -16.13 1.66
C ILE A 21 -11.75 -16.82 2.63
N ARG A 22 -12.97 -17.13 2.17
CA ARG A 22 -13.95 -17.81 3.02
C ARG A 22 -13.49 -19.21 3.40
N GLU A 23 -13.03 -19.97 2.41
CA GLU A 23 -12.51 -21.33 2.62
C GLU A 23 -11.28 -21.30 3.52
N LEU A 24 -10.40 -20.32 3.34
CA LEU A 24 -9.23 -20.12 4.20
C LEU A 24 -9.65 -19.75 5.63
N ALA A 25 -10.62 -18.87 5.80
CA ALA A 25 -11.12 -18.49 7.12
C ALA A 25 -11.78 -19.67 7.85
N ASP A 26 -12.54 -20.50 7.15
CA ASP A 26 -13.13 -21.70 7.73
C ASP A 26 -12.06 -22.74 8.11
N LEU A 27 -11.09 -22.94 7.23
CA LEU A 27 -9.97 -23.85 7.45
C LEU A 27 -9.12 -23.44 8.67
N THR A 28 -8.80 -22.14 8.79
CA THR A 28 -7.97 -21.62 9.88
C THR A 28 -8.70 -21.70 11.22
N ARG A 29 -10.01 -21.40 11.25
CA ARG A 29 -10.84 -21.58 12.45
C ARG A 29 -10.89 -23.05 12.91
N GLN A 30 -11.08 -23.98 11.98
CA GLN A 30 -11.13 -25.44 12.30
C GLN A 30 -9.80 -25.95 12.86
N ARG A 31 -8.69 -25.32 12.48
CA ARG A 31 -7.33 -25.72 12.86
C ARG A 31 -6.73 -24.90 13.99
N ASN A 32 -7.46 -23.90 14.49
CA ASN A 32 -6.98 -22.92 15.47
C ASN A 32 -5.66 -22.25 15.02
N ILE A 33 -5.61 -21.83 13.74
CA ILE A 33 -4.48 -21.15 13.11
C ILE A 33 -4.89 -19.69 12.88
N ARG A 34 -3.97 -18.75 13.09
CA ARG A 34 -4.21 -17.33 12.80
C ARG A 34 -4.28 -17.07 11.29
N LEU A 35 -5.23 -16.23 10.88
CA LEU A 35 -5.38 -15.78 9.50
C LEU A 35 -5.06 -14.29 9.38
N LEU A 36 -4.07 -13.97 8.55
CA LEU A 36 -3.72 -12.60 8.18
C LEU A 36 -4.12 -12.38 6.73
N GLU A 37 -4.74 -11.25 6.44
CA GLU A 37 -5.12 -10.87 5.09
C GLU A 37 -4.21 -9.73 4.60
N ASP A 38 -3.44 -9.98 3.54
CA ASP A 38 -2.72 -8.91 2.83
C ASP A 38 -3.66 -8.28 1.80
N CYS A 39 -4.22 -7.14 2.18
CA CYS A 39 -5.14 -6.33 1.38
C CYS A 39 -4.45 -5.15 0.71
N ALA A 40 -3.11 -5.16 0.58
CA ALA A 40 -2.34 -4.06 0.01
C ALA A 40 -2.73 -3.70 -1.43
N HIS A 41 -3.37 -4.61 -2.16
CA HIS A 41 -3.88 -4.41 -3.53
C HIS A 41 -5.41 -4.52 -3.62
N ALA A 42 -6.11 -4.54 -2.50
CA ALA A 42 -7.54 -4.88 -2.47
C ALA A 42 -8.35 -4.02 -1.49
N CYS A 43 -7.91 -2.81 -1.19
CA CYS A 43 -8.65 -1.91 -0.32
C CYS A 43 -10.05 -1.64 -0.90
N GLY A 44 -11.11 -1.81 -0.07
CA GLY A 44 -12.50 -1.65 -0.48
C GLY A 44 -13.11 -2.83 -1.28
N VAL A 45 -12.33 -3.88 -1.58
CA VAL A 45 -12.86 -5.08 -2.24
C VAL A 45 -13.75 -5.86 -1.27
N ARG A 46 -14.81 -6.47 -1.80
CA ARG A 46 -15.79 -7.25 -1.02
C ARG A 46 -15.98 -8.62 -1.61
N VAL A 47 -16.17 -9.60 -0.74
CA VAL A 47 -16.59 -10.98 -1.07
C VAL A 47 -17.95 -11.20 -0.42
N ASP A 48 -19.00 -11.39 -1.23
CA ASP A 48 -20.40 -11.53 -0.78
C ASP A 48 -20.84 -10.43 0.20
N GLY A 49 -20.48 -9.18 -0.10
CA GLY A 49 -20.81 -8.01 0.71
C GLY A 49 -19.91 -7.75 1.91
N GLN A 50 -19.09 -8.72 2.34
CA GLN A 50 -18.12 -8.54 3.42
C GLN A 50 -16.79 -8.00 2.89
N PRO A 51 -16.22 -6.92 3.47
CA PRO A 51 -14.95 -6.38 2.99
C PRO A 51 -13.78 -7.35 3.28
N VAL A 52 -12.84 -7.48 2.34
CA VAL A 52 -11.58 -8.16 2.59
C VAL A 52 -10.80 -7.44 3.69
N GLY A 53 -10.00 -8.17 4.45
CA GLY A 53 -9.34 -7.66 5.67
C GLY A 53 -10.21 -7.78 6.92
N SER A 54 -11.44 -8.38 6.80
CA SER A 54 -12.33 -8.64 7.92
C SER A 54 -12.71 -10.11 8.10
N PHE A 55 -12.13 -11.00 7.32
CA PHE A 55 -12.36 -12.44 7.42
C PHE A 55 -11.41 -13.12 8.41
N GLY A 56 -10.18 -12.58 8.51
CA GLY A 56 -9.13 -13.09 9.38
C GLY A 56 -8.99 -12.32 10.69
N ASP A 57 -7.91 -12.62 11.42
CA ASP A 57 -7.58 -11.96 12.69
C ASP A 57 -7.04 -10.54 12.45
N ILE A 58 -6.32 -10.33 11.34
CA ILE A 58 -5.71 -9.05 10.95
C ILE A 58 -5.85 -8.85 9.45
N GLY A 59 -6.35 -7.68 9.03
CA GLY A 59 -6.25 -7.16 7.67
C GLY A 59 -5.15 -6.11 7.58
N ILE A 60 -4.28 -6.22 6.57
CA ILE A 60 -3.14 -5.33 6.34
C ILE A 60 -3.40 -4.54 5.07
N PHE A 61 -3.34 -3.21 5.15
CA PHE A 61 -3.59 -2.30 4.03
C PHE A 61 -2.37 -1.43 3.77
N SER A 62 -2.09 -1.19 2.49
CA SER A 62 -1.02 -0.28 2.05
C SER A 62 -1.62 0.94 1.37
N PHE A 63 -1.10 2.12 1.72
CA PHE A 63 -1.45 3.40 1.15
C PHE A 63 -0.29 4.04 0.36
N ALA A 64 0.63 3.19 -0.10
CA ALA A 64 1.76 3.61 -0.92
C ALA A 64 1.29 4.14 -2.30
N GLU A 65 2.17 4.86 -2.97
CA GLU A 65 1.95 5.29 -4.36
C GLU A 65 1.69 4.07 -5.26
N GLY A 66 0.74 4.18 -6.18
CA GLY A 66 0.37 3.08 -7.08
C GLY A 66 -0.62 2.06 -6.49
N LYS A 67 -1.05 2.23 -5.24
CA LYS A 67 -2.17 1.47 -4.68
C LYS A 67 -3.51 2.09 -5.06
N ASN A 68 -4.59 1.32 -4.94
CA ASN A 68 -5.95 1.80 -5.26
C ASN A 68 -6.48 2.87 -4.29
N MET A 69 -5.82 3.06 -3.15
CA MET A 69 -6.08 4.16 -2.20
C MET A 69 -4.75 4.79 -1.75
N PRO A 70 -4.08 5.59 -2.59
CA PRO A 70 -2.79 6.18 -2.24
C PRO A 70 -2.96 7.37 -1.28
N CYS A 71 -2.24 7.33 -0.15
CA CYS A 71 -2.21 8.43 0.85
C CYS A 71 -0.78 8.96 1.06
N PHE A 72 0.04 8.96 0.01
CA PHE A 72 1.44 9.39 0.06
C PHE A 72 2.33 8.49 0.92
N GLY A 73 2.02 7.20 0.98
CA GLY A 73 2.68 6.22 1.81
C GLY A 73 1.90 5.90 3.08
N GLY A 74 2.46 5.03 3.89
CA GLY A 74 1.80 4.51 5.08
C GLY A 74 0.97 3.26 4.80
N GLY A 75 0.23 2.86 5.82
CA GLY A 75 -0.65 1.70 5.79
C GLY A 75 -1.55 1.69 7.02
N ALA A 76 -2.38 0.69 7.09
CA ALA A 76 -3.22 0.45 8.26
C ALA A 76 -3.32 -1.05 8.53
N ILE A 77 -3.61 -1.40 9.76
CA ILE A 77 -4.12 -2.70 10.13
C ILE A 77 -5.55 -2.57 10.63
N ALA A 78 -6.38 -3.57 10.33
CA ALA A 78 -7.71 -3.70 10.86
C ALA A 78 -7.81 -5.02 11.62
N THR A 79 -8.37 -4.98 12.81
CA THR A 79 -8.60 -6.18 13.63
C THR A 79 -9.80 -5.97 14.55
N SER A 80 -10.51 -7.04 14.86
CA SER A 80 -11.54 -7.07 15.90
C SER A 80 -11.02 -7.59 17.24
N ASP A 81 -9.77 -8.08 17.28
CA ASP A 81 -9.11 -8.56 18.49
C ASP A 81 -8.56 -7.39 19.30
N ALA A 82 -9.08 -7.19 20.52
CA ALA A 82 -8.72 -6.09 21.39
C ALA A 82 -7.24 -6.15 21.83
N GLU A 83 -6.67 -7.33 22.02
CA GLU A 83 -5.27 -7.50 22.42
C GLU A 83 -4.33 -7.10 21.26
N ILE A 84 -4.63 -7.55 20.04
CA ILE A 84 -3.89 -7.16 18.84
C ILE A 84 -3.99 -5.65 18.62
N SER A 85 -5.19 -5.09 18.76
CA SER A 85 -5.43 -3.65 18.64
C SER A 85 -4.59 -2.85 19.64
N GLN A 86 -4.59 -3.25 20.91
CA GLN A 86 -3.82 -2.56 21.95
C GLN A 86 -2.31 -2.64 21.68
N ARG A 87 -1.78 -3.80 21.33
CA ARG A 87 -0.37 -3.97 20.96
C ARG A 87 0.03 -3.10 19.77
N ALA A 88 -0.84 -2.97 18.78
CA ALA A 88 -0.60 -2.11 17.62
C ALA A 88 -0.53 -0.63 18.04
N VAL A 89 -1.43 -0.19 18.92
CA VAL A 89 -1.43 1.17 19.47
C VAL A 89 -0.16 1.44 20.27
N ASP A 90 0.27 0.49 21.11
CA ASP A 90 1.49 0.62 21.90
C ASP A 90 2.72 0.79 21.00
N ILE A 91 2.88 -0.06 19.97
CA ILE A 91 3.97 0.04 18.98
C ILE A 91 3.92 1.40 18.26
N LEU A 92 2.74 1.85 17.85
CA LEU A 92 2.58 3.14 17.17
C LEU A 92 2.90 4.33 18.08
N SER A 93 2.56 4.25 19.38
CA SER A 93 2.85 5.31 20.33
C SER A 93 4.36 5.53 20.56
N GLU A 94 5.15 4.48 20.46
CA GLU A 94 6.61 4.50 20.55
C GLU A 94 7.29 4.84 19.22
N SER A 95 6.52 4.88 18.13
CA SER A 95 7.05 5.07 16.77
C SER A 95 7.26 6.56 16.47
N PRO A 96 8.36 6.93 15.80
CA PRO A 96 8.60 8.33 15.47
C PRO A 96 7.55 8.87 14.50
N MET A 97 7.08 10.08 14.76
CA MET A 97 6.24 10.81 13.81
C MET A 97 7.10 11.43 12.71
N PRO A 98 6.60 11.50 11.46
CA PRO A 98 7.33 12.15 10.38
C PRO A 98 7.54 13.64 10.68
N THR A 99 8.75 14.14 10.43
CA THR A 99 9.08 15.56 10.62
C THR A 99 8.34 16.43 9.60
N GLN A 100 8.09 17.70 9.93
CA GLN A 100 7.47 18.65 9.01
C GLN A 100 8.21 18.75 7.69
N ASN A 101 9.55 18.73 7.73
CA ASN A 101 10.37 18.73 6.51
C ASN A 101 10.14 17.50 5.64
N ALA A 102 9.99 16.31 6.24
CA ALA A 102 9.68 15.08 5.50
C ALA A 102 8.28 15.16 4.87
N ILE A 103 7.29 15.64 5.61
CA ILE A 103 5.92 15.84 5.12
C ILE A 103 5.92 16.81 3.93
N THR A 104 6.59 17.97 4.05
CA THR A 104 6.65 18.99 3.00
C THR A 104 7.37 18.47 1.76
N LYS A 105 8.51 17.80 1.93
CA LYS A 105 9.23 17.15 0.80
C LYS A 105 8.36 16.15 0.07
N ASN A 106 7.65 15.30 0.83
CA ASN A 106 6.76 14.29 0.26
C ASN A 106 5.61 14.95 -0.51
N ALA A 107 4.93 15.92 0.09
CA ALA A 107 3.86 16.67 -0.55
C ALA A 107 4.33 17.37 -1.83
N PHE A 108 5.51 18.00 -1.80
CA PHE A 108 6.11 18.64 -2.97
C PHE A 108 6.46 17.62 -4.07
N SER A 109 7.06 16.50 -3.71
CA SER A 109 7.38 15.43 -4.66
C SER A 109 6.14 14.93 -5.39
N ILE A 110 5.04 14.73 -4.68
CA ILE A 110 3.79 14.25 -5.24
C ILE A 110 3.15 15.32 -6.14
N TRP A 111 3.16 16.58 -5.69
CA TRP A 111 2.69 17.68 -6.52
C TRP A 111 3.48 17.76 -7.83
N LEU A 112 4.80 17.58 -7.78
CA LEU A 112 5.66 17.55 -8.94
C LEU A 112 5.35 16.35 -9.86
N LYS A 113 5.18 15.16 -9.30
CA LYS A 113 4.78 13.94 -10.04
C LYS A 113 3.41 14.09 -10.71
N TRP A 114 2.49 14.85 -10.10
CA TRP A 114 1.20 15.17 -10.70
C TRP A 114 1.31 16.23 -11.81
N LEU A 115 2.21 17.18 -11.65
CA LEU A 115 2.38 18.30 -12.58
C LEU A 115 3.15 17.91 -13.85
N LEU A 116 4.27 17.18 -13.69
CA LEU A 116 5.19 16.84 -14.78
C LEU A 116 4.57 16.06 -15.95
N PRO A 117 3.65 15.10 -15.75
CA PRO A 117 3.03 14.35 -16.85
C PRO A 117 2.02 15.15 -17.68
N ARG A 118 1.69 16.39 -17.29
CA ARG A 118 0.78 17.21 -18.09
C ARG A 118 1.37 17.48 -19.48
N PRO A 119 0.62 17.29 -20.56
CA PRO A 119 1.16 17.28 -21.93
C PRO A 119 2.03 18.49 -22.26
N PHE A 120 1.60 19.69 -21.86
CA PHE A 120 2.34 20.92 -22.10
C PHE A 120 3.66 20.96 -21.31
N ILE A 121 3.62 20.62 -20.01
CA ILE A 121 4.79 20.64 -19.13
C ILE A 121 5.76 19.54 -19.51
N PHE A 122 5.25 18.34 -19.77
CA PHE A 122 6.05 17.22 -20.25
C PHE A 122 6.77 17.55 -21.55
N GLY A 123 6.06 18.18 -22.51
CA GLY A 123 6.63 18.59 -23.79
C GLY A 123 7.75 19.62 -23.66
N MET A 124 7.65 20.52 -22.69
CA MET A 124 8.67 21.55 -22.45
C MET A 124 9.85 21.09 -21.58
N THR A 125 9.67 20.08 -20.75
CA THR A 125 10.68 19.67 -19.73
C THR A 125 11.20 18.26 -19.97
N ALA A 126 10.38 17.26 -19.72
CA ALA A 126 10.79 15.85 -19.73
C ALA A 126 11.07 15.34 -21.14
N TYR A 127 10.25 15.72 -22.13
CA TYR A 127 10.40 15.23 -23.52
C TYR A 127 11.75 15.64 -24.15
N PRO A 128 12.20 16.90 -24.10
CA PRO A 128 13.52 17.29 -24.62
C PRO A 128 14.66 16.55 -23.90
N ALA A 129 14.57 16.38 -22.58
CA ALA A 129 15.57 15.66 -21.81
C ALA A 129 15.66 14.18 -22.18
N LEU A 130 14.51 13.52 -22.35
CA LEU A 130 14.43 12.12 -22.79
C LEU A 130 14.97 11.97 -24.24
N ARG A 131 14.64 12.91 -25.13
CA ARG A 131 15.13 12.90 -26.50
C ARG A 131 16.65 13.08 -26.57
N LEU A 132 17.20 13.96 -25.71
CA LEU A 132 18.64 14.15 -25.59
C LEU A 132 19.34 12.88 -25.07
N LYS A 133 18.79 12.22 -24.06
CA LYS A 133 19.29 10.91 -23.57
C LYS A 133 19.35 9.86 -24.69
N LEU A 134 18.26 9.75 -25.46
CA LEU A 134 18.22 8.85 -26.62
C LEU A 134 19.27 9.18 -27.68
N LEU A 135 19.47 10.45 -28.00
CA LEU A 135 20.48 10.89 -28.97
C LEU A 135 21.92 10.61 -28.49
N LEU A 136 22.13 10.61 -27.17
CA LEU A 136 23.41 10.26 -26.53
C LEU A 136 23.61 8.76 -26.33
N GLY A 137 22.68 7.90 -26.84
CA GLY A 137 22.75 6.45 -26.69
C GLY A 137 22.55 5.94 -25.27
N GLN A 138 22.01 6.77 -24.37
CA GLN A 138 21.74 6.36 -22.99
C GLN A 138 20.41 5.63 -22.88
N PRO A 139 20.30 4.56 -22.07
CA PRO A 139 19.04 3.86 -21.87
C PRO A 139 18.00 4.78 -21.23
N LEU A 140 16.74 4.69 -21.70
CA LEU A 140 15.61 5.47 -21.17
C LEU A 140 15.22 5.06 -19.74
N MET A 141 15.43 3.80 -19.41
CA MET A 141 15.25 3.27 -18.07
C MET A 141 16.57 2.65 -17.61
N ASP A 142 17.15 3.20 -16.57
CA ASP A 142 18.26 2.55 -15.89
C ASP A 142 17.69 1.30 -15.18
N SER A 143 18.24 0.12 -15.53
CA SER A 143 17.99 -1.11 -14.78
C SER A 143 18.42 -0.97 -13.31
N ALA A 144 19.30 -0.02 -13.03
CA ALA A 144 19.75 0.36 -11.69
C ALA A 144 18.60 0.84 -10.76
N VAL A 145 17.51 1.39 -11.29
CA VAL A 145 16.39 1.86 -10.44
C VAL A 145 15.74 0.71 -9.68
N GLY A 146 15.65 -0.47 -10.28
CA GLY A 146 15.13 -1.66 -9.60
C GLY A 146 16.10 -2.18 -8.53
N ASP A 147 17.41 -2.16 -8.82
CA ASP A 147 18.44 -2.65 -7.92
C ASP A 147 18.67 -1.67 -6.76
N GLU A 148 18.62 -0.37 -7.01
CA GLU A 148 18.72 0.68 -6.00
C GLU A 148 17.54 0.65 -5.02
N LEU A 149 16.30 0.46 -5.54
CA LEU A 149 15.10 0.25 -4.72
C LEU A 149 15.20 -1.01 -3.85
N LEU A 150 15.74 -2.10 -4.40
CA LEU A 150 15.96 -3.35 -3.65
C LEU A 150 17.07 -3.21 -2.61
N GLU A 151 18.13 -2.47 -2.91
CA GLU A 151 19.20 -2.17 -1.94
C GLU A 151 18.73 -1.24 -0.83
N ASP A 152 17.95 -0.20 -1.16
CA ASP A 152 17.33 0.67 -0.17
C ASP A 152 16.34 -0.08 0.71
N PHE A 153 15.58 -1.02 0.15
CA PHE A 153 14.68 -1.88 0.93
C PHE A 153 15.44 -2.82 1.86
N LYS A 154 16.60 -3.35 1.44
CA LYS A 154 17.48 -4.18 2.26
C LYS A 154 18.23 -3.39 3.34
N LYS A 155 18.58 -2.14 3.05
CA LYS A 155 19.29 -1.24 3.99
C LYS A 155 18.33 -0.52 4.94
N SER A 156 17.08 -0.31 4.55
CA SER A 156 16.06 0.28 5.43
C SER A 156 15.66 -0.79 6.45
N ASN A 157 16.09 -0.62 7.68
CA ASN A 157 15.40 -1.23 8.81
C ASN A 157 13.98 -0.64 8.78
N PRO A 158 12.93 -1.41 8.50
CA PRO A 158 11.58 -0.86 8.36
C PRO A 158 11.13 -0.34 9.74
N ARG A 159 11.47 0.91 10.01
CA ARG A 159 10.96 1.57 11.20
C ARG A 159 9.50 1.88 10.97
N VAL A 160 8.66 1.42 11.85
CA VAL A 160 7.27 1.84 11.89
C VAL A 160 7.27 3.34 12.16
N HIS A 161 6.59 4.10 11.31
CA HIS A 161 6.39 5.54 11.48
C HIS A 161 4.91 5.83 11.61
N GLY A 162 4.58 6.79 12.46
CA GLY A 162 3.22 7.29 12.56
C GLY A 162 2.77 7.93 11.24
N MET A 163 1.47 7.90 11.00
CA MET A 163 0.86 8.58 9.85
C MET A 163 0.70 10.07 10.14
N SER A 164 1.12 10.94 9.21
CA SER A 164 0.92 12.38 9.37
C SER A 164 -0.54 12.78 9.18
N ASN A 165 -0.94 13.93 9.76
CA ASN A 165 -2.29 14.47 9.60
C ASN A 165 -2.65 14.73 8.12
N LEU A 166 -1.67 15.09 7.28
CA LEU A 166 -1.87 15.26 5.84
C LEU A 166 -2.22 13.93 5.17
N GLN A 167 -1.49 12.86 5.47
CA GLN A 167 -1.78 11.53 4.94
C GLN A 167 -3.14 11.02 5.39
N ALA A 168 -3.48 11.21 6.68
CA ALA A 168 -4.77 10.84 7.23
C ALA A 168 -5.92 11.61 6.55
N ALA A 169 -5.77 12.91 6.34
CA ALA A 169 -6.78 13.74 5.67
C ALA A 169 -7.01 13.29 4.22
N VAL A 170 -5.93 13.00 3.48
CA VAL A 170 -6.04 12.46 2.12
C VAL A 170 -6.69 11.09 2.12
N GLY A 171 -6.32 10.21 3.04
CA GLY A 171 -6.92 8.89 3.18
C GLY A 171 -8.42 8.96 3.44
N LEU A 172 -8.87 9.83 4.33
CA LEU A 172 -10.29 10.05 4.62
C LEU A 172 -11.07 10.56 3.40
N LEU A 173 -10.46 11.43 2.58
CA LEU A 173 -11.07 11.89 1.33
C LEU A 173 -11.19 10.75 0.32
N GLN A 174 -10.12 9.99 0.13
CA GLN A 174 -10.11 8.87 -0.82
C GLN A 174 -11.06 7.74 -0.42
N LEU A 175 -11.18 7.48 0.88
CA LEU A 175 -12.07 6.45 1.40
C LEU A 175 -13.54 6.69 1.02
N LYS A 176 -13.94 7.96 0.88
CA LYS A 176 -15.30 8.33 0.43
C LYS A 176 -15.58 7.93 -1.03
N HIS A 177 -14.54 7.79 -1.84
CA HIS A 177 -14.63 7.51 -3.28
C HIS A 177 -14.07 6.13 -3.66
N ILE A 178 -13.72 5.29 -2.68
CA ILE A 178 -13.04 4.03 -2.94
C ILE A 178 -13.86 3.08 -3.81
N ASP A 179 -15.18 3.05 -3.62
CA ASP A 179 -16.08 2.21 -4.41
C ASP A 179 -16.13 2.67 -5.88
N GLU A 180 -16.18 3.98 -6.13
CA GLU A 180 -16.13 4.56 -7.48
C GLU A 180 -14.82 4.23 -8.19
N PHE A 181 -13.69 4.33 -7.49
CA PHE A 181 -12.37 3.98 -8.03
C PHE A 181 -12.26 2.50 -8.36
N ASN A 182 -12.74 1.62 -7.48
CA ASN A 182 -12.71 0.18 -7.69
C ASN A 182 -13.65 -0.24 -8.84
N GLU A 183 -14.82 0.38 -8.97
CA GLU A 183 -15.72 0.16 -10.10
C GLU A 183 -15.11 0.65 -11.42
N GLY A 184 -14.49 1.82 -11.42
CA GLY A 184 -13.77 2.35 -12.59
C GLY A 184 -12.64 1.40 -13.05
N ALA A 185 -11.87 0.87 -12.12
CA ALA A 185 -10.80 -0.08 -12.42
C ALA A 185 -11.30 -1.44 -12.96
N ARG A 186 -12.50 -1.88 -12.57
CA ARG A 186 -13.10 -3.14 -13.08
C ARG A 186 -13.67 -3.01 -14.48
N ARG A 187 -14.00 -1.79 -14.95
CA ARG A 187 -14.57 -1.53 -16.29
C ARG A 187 -13.53 -1.42 -17.39
N ASN A 188 -12.26 -1.23 -17.03
CA ASN A 188 -11.12 -1.13 -17.94
C ASN A 188 -10.38 -2.46 -18.07
#